data_38526451fa0119822b66b2f025a3988c
#
_entry.id   38526451fa0119822b66b2f025a3988c
#
_cell.length_a   1.000
_cell.length_b   1.000
_cell.length_c   1.000
_cell.angle_alpha   90.00
_cell.angle_beta   90.00
_cell.angle_gamma   90.00
#
_symmetry.space_group_name_H-M   'P 1'
#
loop_
_entity.id
_entity.type
_entity.pdbx_description
1 polymer ?
#
loop_
_entity_poly.entity_id
_entity_poly.type
_entity_poly.pdbx_seq_one_letter_code
_entity_poly.pdbx_strand_id
1 'polypeptide(L)'
;FKSPKTMIYCALIVTVVLMVTWTRFDAYYISGLSNEELARPMTYKTSLKILWDYWPFGSGMGSFGCLGARDYYSPLYYKYNLNGIWGLGERGAFVCDAYYPTLAQFGMVGVFLFCWFWKRRLSAIDHIIDLKYYRVAMITFCCLAIEQTADTSWLSGKGMGYCMLIALCLNANRNAMEQRRREVMRMEKRRVADNNETVELKLAENIKS
;
A
#
# COMPACT_ATOMS: atom_id res chain seq x y z
N PHE A 1 7.11 2.09 13.30
CA PHE A 1 6.08 2.55 14.27
C PHE A 1 6.73 3.45 15.32
N LYS A 2 6.44 4.77 15.24
CA LYS A 2 7.10 5.80 16.08
C LYS A 2 6.55 5.91 17.50
N SER A 3 5.47 5.21 17.84
CA SER A 3 4.87 5.23 19.18
C SER A 3 4.28 3.89 19.52
N PRO A 4 4.61 3.30 20.70
CA PRO A 4 4.03 2.04 21.15
C PRO A 4 2.50 2.13 21.32
N LYS A 5 1.98 3.29 21.71
CA LYS A 5 0.52 3.53 21.81
C LYS A 5 -0.16 3.38 20.45
N THR A 6 0.44 3.88 19.38
CA THR A 6 -0.12 3.75 18.01
C THR A 6 -0.13 2.29 17.55
N MET A 7 0.90 1.51 17.87
CA MET A 7 0.91 0.07 17.62
C MET A 7 -0.23 -0.66 18.34
N ILE A 8 -0.43 -0.35 19.62
CA ILE A 8 -1.50 -0.96 20.42
C ILE A 8 -2.87 -0.63 19.82
N TYR A 9 -3.14 0.63 19.47
CA TYR A 9 -4.41 1.01 18.84
C TYR A 9 -4.61 0.34 17.47
N CYS A 10 -3.59 0.29 16.63
CA CYS A 10 -3.67 -0.41 15.35
C CYS A 10 -3.92 -1.91 15.54
N ALA A 11 -3.20 -2.55 16.45
CA ALA A 11 -3.39 -3.97 16.77
C ALA A 11 -4.80 -4.24 17.31
N LEU A 12 -5.31 -3.38 18.19
CA LEU A 12 -6.65 -3.50 18.75
C LEU A 12 -7.72 -3.35 17.67
N ILE A 13 -7.60 -2.35 16.78
CA ILE A 13 -8.52 -2.17 15.65
C ILE A 13 -8.49 -3.39 14.73
N VAL A 14 -7.30 -3.88 14.37
CA VAL A 14 -7.16 -5.08 13.53
C VAL A 14 -7.80 -6.30 14.21
N THR A 15 -7.58 -6.48 15.52
CA THR A 15 -8.18 -7.59 16.28
C THR A 15 -9.70 -7.52 16.29
N VAL A 16 -10.28 -6.33 16.53
CA VAL A 16 -11.74 -6.13 16.52
C VAL A 16 -12.30 -6.38 15.11
N VAL A 17 -11.66 -5.86 14.08
CA VAL A 17 -12.08 -6.10 12.69
C VAL A 17 -12.00 -7.60 12.36
N LEU A 18 -10.92 -8.28 12.75
CA LEU A 18 -10.79 -9.72 12.54
C LEU A 18 -11.86 -10.51 13.32
N MET A 19 -12.17 -10.15 14.56
CA MET A 19 -13.24 -10.81 15.32
C MET A 19 -14.62 -10.66 14.67
N VAL A 20 -14.97 -9.44 14.24
CA VAL A 20 -16.26 -9.17 13.59
C VAL A 20 -16.35 -9.83 12.21
N THR A 21 -15.26 -9.89 11.48
CA THR A 21 -15.22 -10.48 10.14
C THR A 21 -14.77 -11.93 10.12
N TRP A 22 -14.45 -12.53 11.28
CA TRP A 22 -13.89 -13.88 11.40
C TRP A 22 -14.72 -14.94 10.68
N THR A 23 -16.03 -14.92 10.88
CA THR A 23 -16.94 -15.86 10.23
C THR A 23 -16.92 -15.75 8.70
N ARG A 24 -16.78 -14.51 8.19
CA ARG A 24 -16.62 -14.27 6.75
C ARG A 24 -15.23 -14.65 6.28
N PHE A 25 -14.20 -14.30 7.06
CA PHE A 25 -12.82 -14.64 6.76
C PHE A 25 -12.60 -16.16 6.74
N ASP A 26 -13.12 -16.88 7.74
CA ASP A 26 -13.08 -18.33 7.80
C ASP A 26 -13.78 -18.95 6.57
N ALA A 27 -15.00 -18.53 6.26
CA ALA A 27 -15.76 -19.04 5.13
C ALA A 27 -15.06 -18.81 3.77
N TYR A 28 -14.39 -17.67 3.59
CA TYR A 28 -13.79 -17.32 2.29
C TYR A 28 -12.32 -17.71 2.15
N TYR A 29 -11.55 -17.76 3.23
CA TYR A 29 -10.09 -17.95 3.16
C TYR A 29 -9.58 -19.22 3.86
N ILE A 30 -10.27 -19.74 4.86
CA ILE A 30 -9.85 -20.97 5.57
C ILE A 30 -10.69 -22.16 5.11
N SER A 31 -11.96 -22.19 5.46
CA SER A 31 -12.87 -23.27 5.07
C SER A 31 -13.16 -23.26 3.56
N GLY A 32 -13.13 -22.07 2.95
CA GLY A 32 -13.31 -21.91 1.50
C GLY A 32 -12.17 -22.47 0.66
N LEU A 33 -10.93 -22.53 1.16
CA LEU A 33 -9.81 -23.16 0.45
C LEU A 33 -9.97 -24.67 0.27
N SER A 34 -10.74 -25.31 1.15
CA SER A 34 -11.11 -26.73 1.04
C SER A 34 -12.34 -26.96 0.18
N ASN A 35 -13.14 -25.90 -0.07
CA ASN A 35 -14.36 -25.99 -0.88
C ASN A 35 -14.09 -25.52 -2.30
N GLU A 36 -13.96 -26.48 -3.22
CA GLU A 36 -13.63 -26.23 -4.63
C GLU A 36 -14.78 -25.54 -5.42
N GLU A 37 -15.92 -25.31 -4.80
CA GLU A 37 -17.06 -24.63 -5.43
C GLU A 37 -16.99 -23.10 -5.31
N LEU A 38 -16.13 -22.55 -4.46
CA LEU A 38 -16.02 -21.11 -4.24
C LEU A 38 -14.99 -20.45 -5.16
N ALA A 39 -15.43 -19.48 -5.95
CA ALA A 39 -14.62 -18.80 -6.96
C ALA A 39 -13.36 -18.12 -6.36
N ARG A 40 -13.49 -17.34 -5.25
CA ARG A 40 -12.38 -16.60 -4.67
C ARG A 40 -11.23 -17.47 -4.16
N PRO A 41 -11.47 -18.47 -3.28
CA PRO A 41 -10.41 -19.36 -2.83
C PRO A 41 -9.72 -20.07 -3.97
N MET A 42 -10.49 -20.53 -4.97
CA MET A 42 -9.94 -21.19 -6.15
C MET A 42 -9.08 -20.26 -6.99
N THR A 43 -9.46 -18.99 -7.10
CA THR A 43 -8.64 -17.98 -7.78
C THR A 43 -7.29 -17.80 -7.07
N TYR A 44 -7.25 -17.74 -5.73
CA TYR A 44 -6.01 -17.68 -4.96
C TYR A 44 -5.15 -18.94 -5.12
N LYS A 45 -5.77 -20.12 -4.98
CA LYS A 45 -5.09 -21.43 -5.14
C LYS A 45 -4.49 -21.57 -6.54
N THR A 46 -5.25 -21.19 -7.55
CA THR A 46 -4.80 -21.28 -8.94
C THR A 46 -3.75 -20.24 -9.29
N SER A 47 -3.82 -19.03 -8.73
CA SER A 47 -2.81 -17.99 -8.95
C SER A 47 -1.41 -18.46 -8.57
N LEU A 48 -1.28 -19.22 -7.46
CA LEU A 48 -0.01 -19.82 -7.05
C LEU A 48 0.49 -20.87 -8.04
N LYS A 49 -0.41 -21.70 -8.60
CA LYS A 49 -0.04 -22.68 -9.64
C LYS A 49 0.43 -21.97 -10.92
N ILE A 50 -0.29 -20.94 -11.36
CA ILE A 50 0.08 -20.13 -12.53
C ILE A 50 1.46 -19.50 -12.33
N LEU A 51 1.75 -19.00 -11.12
CA LEU A 51 3.04 -18.39 -10.78
C LEU A 51 4.20 -19.35 -10.96
N TRP A 52 4.01 -20.65 -10.66
CA TRP A 52 5.02 -21.69 -10.85
C TRP A 52 5.09 -22.18 -12.30
N ASP A 53 3.93 -22.44 -12.94
CA ASP A 53 3.86 -22.99 -14.29
C ASP A 53 4.39 -22.01 -15.35
N TYR A 54 4.25 -20.72 -15.10
CA TYR A 54 4.69 -19.64 -16.00
C TYR A 54 5.86 -18.80 -15.42
N TRP A 55 6.70 -19.46 -14.66
CA TRP A 55 7.89 -18.83 -14.10
C TRP A 55 8.87 -18.42 -15.22
N PRO A 56 9.54 -17.22 -15.16
CA PRO A 56 9.44 -16.18 -14.14
C PRO A 56 8.49 -15.03 -14.50
N PHE A 57 8.01 -14.93 -15.74
CA PHE A 57 7.31 -13.75 -16.29
C PHE A 57 5.79 -13.81 -16.17
N GLY A 58 5.22 -14.94 -15.75
CA GLY A 58 3.78 -15.12 -15.61
C GLY A 58 3.05 -15.46 -16.91
N SER A 59 1.74 -15.51 -16.85
CA SER A 59 0.88 -15.94 -17.97
C SER A 59 0.55 -14.82 -18.97
N GLY A 60 1.01 -13.61 -18.72
CA GLY A 60 0.73 -12.43 -19.55
C GLY A 60 -0.42 -11.59 -19.07
N MET A 61 -0.37 -10.29 -19.41
CA MET A 61 -1.38 -9.31 -19.02
C MET A 61 -2.75 -9.67 -19.59
N GLY A 62 -3.80 -9.52 -18.75
CA GLY A 62 -5.17 -9.80 -19.16
C GLY A 62 -5.57 -11.28 -19.14
N SER A 63 -4.66 -12.19 -18.70
CA SER A 63 -4.90 -13.63 -18.80
C SER A 63 -5.62 -14.24 -17.59
N PHE A 64 -5.57 -13.62 -16.40
CA PHE A 64 -6.12 -14.22 -15.19
C PHE A 64 -6.63 -13.20 -14.18
N GLY A 65 -7.81 -13.43 -13.59
CA GLY A 65 -8.36 -12.66 -12.47
C GLY A 65 -8.75 -11.21 -12.77
N CYS A 66 -8.87 -10.81 -14.02
CA CYS A 66 -9.18 -9.45 -14.43
C CYS A 66 -10.32 -9.40 -15.46
N LEU A 67 -10.83 -8.20 -15.73
CA LEU A 67 -11.90 -7.98 -16.71
C LEU A 67 -11.52 -8.44 -18.11
N GLY A 68 -10.27 -8.26 -18.52
CA GLY A 68 -9.79 -8.74 -19.82
C GLY A 68 -9.87 -10.25 -19.95
N ALA A 69 -9.57 -10.98 -18.88
CA ALA A 69 -9.70 -12.44 -18.84
C ALA A 69 -11.16 -12.91 -18.91
N ARG A 70 -12.11 -12.08 -18.49
CA ARG A 70 -13.55 -12.32 -18.63
C ARG A 70 -14.01 -12.04 -20.06
N ASP A 71 -13.68 -10.87 -20.60
CA ASP A 71 -14.24 -10.39 -21.87
C ASP A 71 -13.75 -11.23 -23.07
N TYR A 72 -12.52 -11.74 -22.99
CA TYR A 72 -11.90 -12.62 -23.99
C TYR A 72 -11.66 -14.02 -23.43
N TYR A 73 -12.48 -14.49 -22.59
CA TYR A 73 -12.40 -15.71 -21.77
C TYR A 73 -11.09 -16.51 -21.92
N SER A 74 -10.19 -16.32 -20.98
CA SER A 74 -8.82 -16.82 -21.07
C SER A 74 -8.76 -18.36 -21.09
N PRO A 75 -7.96 -18.99 -21.95
CA PRO A 75 -7.73 -20.44 -21.98
C PRO A 75 -7.25 -21.03 -20.65
N LEU A 76 -6.68 -20.21 -19.77
CA LEU A 76 -6.23 -20.64 -18.44
C LEU A 76 -7.37 -21.18 -17.58
N TYR A 77 -8.59 -20.64 -17.72
CA TYR A 77 -9.75 -21.12 -16.97
C TYR A 77 -10.13 -22.55 -17.37
N TYR A 78 -9.97 -22.92 -18.64
CA TYR A 78 -10.12 -24.31 -19.08
C TYR A 78 -8.95 -25.17 -18.60
N LYS A 79 -7.71 -24.71 -18.73
CA LYS A 79 -6.50 -25.46 -18.34
C LYS A 79 -6.52 -25.86 -16.86
N TYR A 80 -7.05 -25.00 -15.99
CA TYR A 80 -7.11 -25.22 -14.54
C TYR A 80 -8.48 -25.67 -14.04
N ASN A 81 -9.40 -26.05 -14.95
CA ASN A 81 -10.76 -26.51 -14.63
C ASN A 81 -11.58 -25.50 -13.78
N LEU A 82 -11.40 -24.21 -14.03
CA LEU A 82 -12.13 -23.15 -13.34
C LEU A 82 -13.45 -22.81 -14.03
N ASN A 83 -13.62 -23.21 -15.29
CA ASN A 83 -14.77 -22.89 -16.13
C ASN A 83 -16.11 -23.44 -15.60
N GLY A 84 -16.06 -24.48 -14.78
CA GLY A 84 -17.24 -25.06 -14.12
C GLY A 84 -17.62 -24.41 -12.80
N ILE A 85 -16.78 -23.50 -12.26
CA ILE A 85 -17.02 -22.87 -10.95
C ILE A 85 -17.92 -21.65 -11.13
N TRP A 86 -18.94 -21.54 -10.29
CA TRP A 86 -19.82 -20.39 -10.31
C TRP A 86 -19.04 -19.10 -10.04
N GLY A 87 -19.15 -18.11 -10.91
CA GLY A 87 -18.40 -16.87 -10.85
C GLY A 87 -17.04 -16.85 -11.55
N LEU A 88 -16.63 -17.98 -12.19
CA LEU A 88 -15.43 -18.04 -13.02
C LEU A 88 -15.72 -18.60 -14.43
N GLY A 89 -16.99 -18.92 -14.72
CA GLY A 89 -17.41 -19.45 -16.01
C GLY A 89 -17.42 -18.39 -17.12
N GLU A 90 -17.44 -18.85 -18.37
CA GLU A 90 -17.48 -18.02 -19.58
C GLU A 90 -18.74 -17.15 -19.65
N ARG A 91 -19.86 -17.66 -19.11
CA ARG A 91 -21.18 -17.01 -19.16
C ARG A 91 -21.68 -16.76 -17.75
N GLY A 92 -22.15 -15.54 -17.47
CA GLY A 92 -22.74 -15.17 -16.18
C GLY A 92 -21.90 -14.21 -15.36
N ALA A 93 -22.11 -14.24 -14.04
CA ALA A 93 -21.34 -13.42 -13.12
C ALA A 93 -19.88 -13.88 -13.07
N PHE A 94 -18.96 -12.97 -13.30
CA PHE A 94 -17.52 -13.23 -13.24
C PHE A 94 -16.90 -12.48 -12.06
N VAL A 95 -16.25 -13.22 -11.17
CA VAL A 95 -15.58 -12.68 -9.99
C VAL A 95 -14.15 -12.30 -10.38
N CYS A 96 -13.90 -11.00 -10.48
CA CYS A 96 -12.57 -10.43 -10.73
C CYS A 96 -12.22 -9.35 -9.70
N ASP A 97 -12.63 -9.60 -8.46
CA ASP A 97 -12.62 -8.59 -7.40
C ASP A 97 -11.48 -8.77 -6.38
N ALA A 98 -10.52 -9.62 -6.64
CA ALA A 98 -9.34 -9.76 -5.80
C ALA A 98 -8.07 -9.41 -6.58
N TYR A 99 -7.34 -8.38 -6.14
CA TYR A 99 -6.16 -7.89 -6.85
C TYR A 99 -4.95 -8.82 -6.73
N TYR A 100 -4.68 -9.35 -5.54
CA TYR A 100 -3.48 -10.17 -5.32
C TYR A 100 -3.38 -11.40 -6.23
N PRO A 101 -4.45 -12.15 -6.49
CA PRO A 101 -4.40 -13.26 -7.46
C PRO A 101 -4.02 -12.82 -8.88
N THR A 102 -4.39 -11.59 -9.27
CA THR A 102 -4.07 -11.08 -10.61
C THR A 102 -2.57 -10.89 -10.83
N LEU A 103 -1.77 -10.80 -9.75
CA LEU A 103 -0.32 -10.69 -9.83
C LEU A 103 0.34 -11.90 -10.48
N ALA A 104 -0.32 -13.07 -10.50
CA ALA A 104 0.16 -14.24 -11.20
C ALA A 104 0.37 -14.01 -12.71
N GLN A 105 -0.34 -13.04 -13.31
CA GLN A 105 -0.15 -12.63 -14.70
C GLN A 105 1.25 -12.10 -14.99
N PHE A 106 1.87 -11.46 -14.00
CA PHE A 106 3.20 -10.84 -14.12
C PHE A 106 4.34 -11.72 -13.60
N GLY A 107 4.01 -12.92 -13.14
CA GLY A 107 4.96 -13.89 -12.62
C GLY A 107 5.71 -13.42 -11.38
N MET A 108 6.79 -14.11 -11.07
CA MET A 108 7.61 -13.83 -9.90
C MET A 108 8.29 -12.46 -9.98
N VAL A 109 8.67 -12.04 -11.18
CA VAL A 109 9.25 -10.71 -11.43
C VAL A 109 8.25 -9.60 -11.07
N GLY A 110 6.99 -9.76 -11.50
CA GLY A 110 5.94 -8.79 -11.17
C GLY A 110 5.62 -8.75 -9.68
N VAL A 111 5.56 -9.91 -9.02
CA VAL A 111 5.38 -9.98 -7.55
C VAL A 111 6.52 -9.29 -6.81
N PHE A 112 7.77 -9.53 -7.24
CA PHE A 112 8.93 -8.85 -6.65
C PHE A 112 8.88 -7.33 -6.81
N LEU A 113 8.57 -6.84 -8.02
CA LEU A 113 8.42 -5.40 -8.28
C LEU A 113 7.28 -4.77 -7.48
N PHE A 114 6.18 -5.49 -7.34
CA PHE A 114 5.04 -5.08 -6.52
C PHE A 114 5.42 -4.96 -5.04
N CYS A 115 6.07 -5.97 -4.48
CA CYS A 115 6.55 -5.94 -3.10
C CYS A 115 7.57 -4.81 -2.87
N TRP A 116 8.47 -4.61 -3.82
CA TRP A 116 9.44 -3.50 -3.77
C TRP A 116 8.77 -2.13 -3.81
N PHE A 117 7.78 -1.96 -4.70
CA PHE A 117 6.96 -0.75 -4.75
C PHE A 117 6.29 -0.46 -3.40
N TRP A 118 5.64 -1.45 -2.80
CA TRP A 118 4.98 -1.32 -1.51
C TRP A 118 5.98 -1.00 -0.39
N LYS A 119 7.11 -1.68 -0.35
CA LYS A 119 8.19 -1.39 0.60
C LYS A 119 8.66 0.06 0.49
N ARG A 120 8.84 0.58 -0.74
CA ARG A 120 9.22 1.99 -0.93
C ARG A 120 8.15 2.96 -0.45
N ARG A 121 6.88 2.65 -0.65
CA ARG A 121 5.77 3.48 -0.15
C ARG A 121 5.72 3.48 1.37
N LEU A 122 5.83 2.32 1.99
CA LEU A 122 5.89 2.19 3.44
C LEU A 122 7.08 2.96 4.02
N SER A 123 8.26 2.82 3.44
CA SER A 123 9.44 3.59 3.83
C SER A 123 9.22 5.10 3.74
N ALA A 124 8.57 5.58 2.68
CA ALA A 124 8.26 7.00 2.54
C ALA A 124 7.31 7.49 3.66
N ILE A 125 6.31 6.68 4.04
CA ILE A 125 5.40 6.99 5.15
C ILE A 125 6.16 7.04 6.49
N ASP A 126 7.10 6.12 6.72
CA ASP A 126 7.89 6.07 7.94
C ASP A 126 8.79 7.31 8.14
N HIS A 127 9.12 8.02 7.07
CA HIS A 127 9.88 9.27 7.14
C HIS A 127 9.02 10.50 7.48
N ILE A 128 7.71 10.36 7.62
CA ILE A 128 6.83 11.45 8.06
C ILE A 128 7.13 11.78 9.53
N ILE A 129 7.49 13.04 9.82
CA ILE A 129 7.87 13.50 11.15
C ILE A 129 6.62 13.82 11.98
N ASP A 130 5.62 14.47 11.38
CA ASP A 130 4.38 14.82 12.06
C ASP A 130 3.49 13.59 12.29
N LEU A 131 3.25 13.32 13.57
CA LEU A 131 2.48 12.14 13.99
C LEU A 131 1.05 12.10 13.44
N LYS A 132 0.44 13.26 13.17
CA LYS A 132 -0.92 13.32 12.60
C LYS A 132 -0.93 12.80 11.18
N TYR A 133 -0.07 13.32 10.32
CA TYR A 133 0.04 12.88 8.93
C TYR A 133 0.56 11.44 8.81
N TYR A 134 1.48 11.04 9.69
CA TYR A 134 1.94 9.66 9.77
C TYR A 134 0.79 8.68 10.04
N ARG A 135 -0.05 8.97 11.05
CA ARG A 135 -1.18 8.09 11.40
C ARG A 135 -2.18 7.97 10.25
N VAL A 136 -2.56 9.09 9.63
CA VAL A 136 -3.49 9.10 8.51
C VAL A 136 -2.92 8.29 7.33
N ALA A 137 -1.68 8.55 6.94
CA ALA A 137 -1.04 7.84 5.84
C ALA A 137 -0.90 6.33 6.11
N MET A 138 -0.54 5.95 7.35
CA MET A 138 -0.39 4.55 7.73
C MET A 138 -1.73 3.82 7.74
N ILE A 139 -2.77 4.40 8.32
CA ILE A 139 -4.13 3.81 8.32
C ILE A 139 -4.62 3.65 6.88
N THR A 140 -4.47 4.69 6.04
CA THR A 140 -4.87 4.64 4.63
C THR A 140 -4.12 3.54 3.87
N PHE A 141 -2.82 3.38 4.13
CA PHE A 141 -2.00 2.33 3.54
C PHE A 141 -2.47 0.93 3.97
N CYS A 142 -2.75 0.74 5.27
CA CYS A 142 -3.26 -0.53 5.78
C CYS A 142 -4.65 -0.86 5.21
N CYS A 143 -5.56 0.13 5.16
CA CYS A 143 -6.88 -0.05 4.55
C CYS A 143 -6.75 -0.49 3.08
N LEU A 144 -5.92 0.20 2.30
CA LEU A 144 -5.67 -0.17 0.91
C LEU A 144 -5.11 -1.58 0.78
N ALA A 145 -4.15 -1.98 1.63
CA ALA A 145 -3.56 -3.31 1.61
C ALA A 145 -4.59 -4.42 1.92
N ILE A 146 -5.46 -4.18 2.90
CA ILE A 146 -6.51 -5.14 3.28
C ILE A 146 -7.57 -5.22 2.18
N GLU A 147 -8.00 -4.09 1.64
CA GLU A 147 -9.05 -4.05 0.61
C GLU A 147 -8.66 -4.82 -0.66
N GLN A 148 -7.38 -4.82 -1.02
CA GLN A 148 -6.86 -5.58 -2.17
C GLN A 148 -7.05 -7.11 -2.05
N THR A 149 -7.34 -7.64 -0.87
CA THR A 149 -7.65 -9.07 -0.71
C THR A 149 -9.02 -9.44 -1.25
N ALA A 150 -9.95 -8.48 -1.27
CA ALA A 150 -11.36 -8.72 -1.61
C ALA A 150 -11.89 -7.85 -2.75
N ASP A 151 -11.15 -6.81 -3.17
CA ASP A 151 -11.55 -5.88 -4.23
C ASP A 151 -10.33 -5.48 -5.06
N THR A 152 -10.55 -5.13 -6.32
CA THR A 152 -9.54 -4.54 -7.21
C THR A 152 -9.46 -3.02 -7.05
N SER A 153 -9.59 -2.53 -5.82
CA SER A 153 -9.63 -1.10 -5.49
C SER A 153 -8.44 -0.33 -6.04
N TRP A 154 -7.26 -0.96 -6.14
CA TRP A 154 -6.06 -0.34 -6.70
C TRP A 154 -6.26 0.20 -8.13
N LEU A 155 -7.03 -0.50 -8.94
CA LEU A 155 -7.31 -0.14 -10.34
C LEU A 155 -8.59 0.71 -10.49
N SER A 156 -9.23 1.06 -9.38
CA SER A 156 -10.47 1.83 -9.35
C SER A 156 -10.26 3.24 -8.84
N GLY A 157 -11.29 4.08 -8.94
CA GLY A 157 -11.29 5.44 -8.38
C GLY A 157 -11.05 5.46 -6.87
N LYS A 158 -11.43 4.41 -6.13
CA LYS A 158 -11.15 4.29 -4.69
C LYS A 158 -9.64 4.24 -4.41
N GLY A 159 -8.90 3.38 -5.12
CA GLY A 159 -7.45 3.27 -4.97
C GLY A 159 -6.73 4.56 -5.32
N MET A 160 -7.21 5.28 -6.33
CA MET A 160 -6.71 6.62 -6.65
C MET A 160 -6.92 7.58 -5.48
N GLY A 161 -8.09 7.56 -4.83
CA GLY A 161 -8.37 8.36 -3.64
C GLY A 161 -7.41 8.07 -2.48
N TYR A 162 -7.15 6.79 -2.18
CA TYR A 162 -6.17 6.38 -1.17
C TYR A 162 -4.75 6.87 -1.50
N CYS A 163 -4.32 6.71 -2.75
CA CYS A 163 -3.02 7.21 -3.20
C CYS A 163 -2.89 8.72 -3.09
N MET A 164 -3.93 9.46 -3.46
CA MET A 164 -3.97 10.92 -3.31
C MET A 164 -3.88 11.34 -1.84
N LEU A 165 -4.59 10.67 -0.94
CA LEU A 165 -4.54 10.97 0.48
C LEU A 165 -3.14 10.73 1.07
N ILE A 166 -2.50 9.62 0.72
CA ILE A 166 -1.11 9.35 1.11
C ILE A 166 -0.17 10.42 0.55
N ALA A 167 -0.33 10.80 -0.72
CA ALA A 167 0.48 11.83 -1.35
C ALA A 167 0.31 13.20 -0.69
N LEU A 168 -0.91 13.57 -0.29
CA LEU A 168 -1.17 14.79 0.47
C LEU A 168 -0.47 14.80 1.82
N CYS A 169 -0.50 13.68 2.56
CA CYS A 169 0.22 13.54 3.83
C CYS A 169 1.74 13.68 3.66
N LEU A 170 2.30 13.08 2.62
CA LEU A 170 3.73 13.19 2.29
C LEU A 170 4.12 14.62 1.92
N ASN A 171 3.30 15.29 1.11
CA ASN A 171 3.54 16.68 0.69
C ASN A 171 3.43 17.66 1.88
N ALA A 172 2.43 17.49 2.75
CA ALA A 172 2.29 18.29 3.97
C ALA A 172 3.51 18.15 4.87
N ASN A 173 4.03 16.93 5.06
CA ASN A 173 5.26 16.71 5.81
C ASN A 173 6.47 17.39 5.16
N ARG A 174 6.60 17.34 3.84
CA ARG A 174 7.68 17.99 3.09
C ARG A 174 7.64 19.51 3.29
N ASN A 175 6.48 20.11 3.14
CA ASN A 175 6.30 21.56 3.35
C ASN A 175 6.64 21.98 4.79
N ALA A 176 6.23 21.20 5.79
CA ALA A 176 6.58 21.46 7.19
C ALA A 176 8.10 21.36 7.43
N MET A 177 8.77 20.40 6.81
CA MET A 177 10.23 20.30 6.89
C MET A 177 10.96 21.48 6.24
N GLU A 178 10.48 21.92 5.09
CA GLU A 178 11.06 23.08 4.39
C GLU A 178 10.88 24.37 5.21
N GLN A 179 9.71 24.55 5.84
CA GLN A 179 9.47 25.68 6.75
C GLN A 179 10.42 25.66 7.94
N ARG A 180 10.57 24.51 8.62
CA ARG A 180 11.54 24.37 9.75
C ARG A 180 12.98 24.66 9.31
N ARG A 181 13.38 24.17 8.13
CA ARG A 181 14.70 24.48 7.57
C ARG A 181 14.91 25.97 7.36
N ARG A 182 13.93 26.68 6.82
CA ARG A 182 13.98 28.13 6.62
C ARG A 182 14.07 28.88 7.95
N GLU A 183 13.34 28.44 8.96
CA GLU A 183 13.39 29.03 10.31
C GLU A 183 14.76 28.85 10.97
N VAL A 184 15.32 27.64 10.91
CA VAL A 184 16.67 27.37 11.44
C VAL A 184 17.71 28.24 10.75
N MET A 185 17.69 28.34 9.43
CA MET A 185 18.62 29.21 8.70
C MET A 185 18.45 30.69 9.03
N ARG A 186 17.21 31.14 9.33
CA ARG A 186 16.96 32.53 9.78
C ARG A 186 17.53 32.77 11.17
N MET A 187 17.35 31.81 12.07
CA MET A 187 17.91 31.94 13.45
C MET A 187 19.43 31.92 13.42
N GLU A 188 20.03 31.10 12.59
CA GLU A 188 21.49 31.05 12.44
C GLU A 188 22.06 32.35 11.87
N LYS A 189 21.42 32.92 10.85
CA LYS A 189 21.79 34.24 10.32
C LYS A 189 21.68 35.35 11.39
N ARG A 190 20.63 35.36 12.23
CA ARG A 190 20.51 36.32 13.33
C ARG A 190 21.62 36.15 14.35
N ARG A 191 21.93 34.93 14.77
CA ARG A 191 23.05 34.64 15.68
C ARG A 191 24.39 35.14 15.16
N VAL A 192 24.67 34.96 13.87
CA VAL A 192 25.90 35.45 13.26
C VAL A 192 25.91 36.99 13.25
N ALA A 193 24.78 37.64 12.94
CA ALA A 193 24.68 39.10 12.97
C ALA A 193 24.92 39.66 14.38
N ASP A 194 24.25 39.07 15.39
CA ASP A 194 24.41 39.50 16.80
C ASP A 194 25.84 39.29 17.31
N ASN A 195 26.51 38.21 16.91
CA ASN A 195 27.91 37.96 17.24
C ASN A 195 28.83 39.00 16.60
N ASN A 196 28.61 39.36 15.34
CA ASN A 196 29.42 40.36 14.65
C ASN A 196 29.26 41.75 15.31
N GLU A 197 28.03 42.13 15.63
CA GLU A 197 27.74 43.39 16.34
C GLU A 197 28.43 43.45 17.74
N THR A 198 28.39 42.32 18.46
CA THR A 198 29.07 42.21 19.77
C THR A 198 30.60 42.28 19.63
N VAL A 199 31.17 41.77 18.58
CA VAL A 199 32.61 41.86 18.29
C VAL A 199 33.00 43.30 17.92
N GLU A 200 32.19 43.97 17.09
CA GLU A 200 32.43 45.39 16.71
C GLU A 200 32.33 46.31 17.92
N LEU A 201 31.35 46.13 18.81
CA LEU A 201 31.22 46.89 20.04
C LEU A 201 32.45 46.74 20.97
N LYS A 202 32.93 45.50 21.15
CA LYS A 202 34.13 45.23 21.95
C LYS A 202 35.41 45.83 21.35
N LEU A 203 35.52 45.81 20.02
CA LEU A 203 36.62 46.46 19.32
C LEU A 203 36.58 47.99 19.49
N ALA A 204 35.40 48.60 19.41
CA ALA A 204 35.20 50.04 19.62
C ALA A 204 35.49 50.50 21.05
N GLU A 205 35.17 49.67 22.06
CA GLU A 205 35.55 49.92 23.45
C GLU A 205 37.06 49.85 23.69
N ASN A 206 37.74 48.85 23.12
CA ASN A 206 39.20 48.71 23.25
C ASN A 206 40.02 49.81 22.54
N ILE A 207 39.46 50.49 21.56
CA ILE A 207 40.13 51.61 20.87
C ILE A 207 39.97 52.92 21.67
N LYS A 208 39.00 53.02 22.59
CA LYS A 208 38.73 54.18 23.39
C LYS A 208 39.44 54.19 24.75
N SER A 209 39.99 53.09 25.18
CA SER A 209 40.83 52.98 26.39
C SER A 209 42.31 53.10 26.02
#